data_cc6b3da43992162b18143ffa9251b566
#
_entry.id   cc6b3da43992162b18143ffa9251b566
#
_cell.length_a   1.000
_cell.length_b   1.000
_cell.length_c   1.000
_cell.angle_alpha   90.00
_cell.angle_beta   90.00
_cell.angle_gamma   90.00
#
_symmetry.space_group_name_H-M   'P 1'
#
loop_
_entity.id
_entity.type
_entity.pdbx_description
1 polymer ?
#
loop_
_entity_poly.entity_id
_entity_poly.type
_entity_poly.pdbx_seq_one_letter_code
_entity_poly.pdbx_strand_id
1 'polypeptide(L)'
;MSTNLSKIKRDKMLDTISKIKENVDDEETLKNLSLIEYELTKKKYGLVWEEHEEKVDEELKTKIPTFEEVKDKEIVSNKEDKFNFLLEGDNLHSLYLLEKTHKGNIDFIYIDPPYNTGNKDFVYDDDFVEFEDGFKHSKWISFMERRLEIAHRLLKDEGIIFISIDDNEQAQLKMLCDEIFGEDNFITCMPRRTKSSGKTTNKISANHDYVLVYEKVKNQSLIIGMQHNDEGFRYEDEYVEERGKYKLNQTLDYDSLSYSPSLDYPIEINSTTLYPGGDYEKYLERQKGNYKRADWAWRWSKDLYEFGLKNGFIVVKQGKNGLPRIYTKTYLNAKIQKDEKGGYKIVVEERTKPMSSIEFVESKYSNDNAKKDLVKIFENSKFDYPKPIELLKSLIGIYNNKNAVILDFFAGSGTTGQAVIELNKEDGGKRQFILCTNNENNICEEVTYQRLIKLNYGTLKVEPTKYNLKYYRTSYVPRLNTDEENIQENLLVNIKNLIQLENGISVDNEKIRVILDEEEIDTFSVNLEEVKKCNKLYISTDILLTAKQVKTFKDNNVAVYIIPEYYFENEIKEVQ
;
A
#
# COMPACT_ATOMS: atom_id res chain seq x y z
N MET A 1 -17.09 25.48 -28.22
CA MET A 1 -15.79 24.92 -27.79
C MET A 1 -14.82 26.08 -27.71
N SER A 2 -14.22 26.32 -26.56
CA SER A 2 -13.21 27.40 -26.41
C SER A 2 -11.93 26.98 -27.17
N THR A 3 -11.39 27.92 -27.96
CA THR A 3 -10.17 27.67 -28.75
C THR A 3 -8.95 27.61 -27.81
N ASN A 4 -8.29 26.45 -27.72
CA ASN A 4 -7.08 26.29 -26.89
C ASN A 4 -5.88 26.90 -27.62
N LEU A 5 -5.58 28.17 -27.32
CA LEU A 5 -4.48 28.93 -27.91
C LEU A 5 -3.10 28.33 -27.61
N SER A 6 -2.92 27.73 -26.43
CA SER A 6 -1.67 27.07 -26.04
C SER A 6 -1.42 25.83 -26.89
N LYS A 7 -2.46 25.04 -27.18
CA LYS A 7 -2.37 23.90 -28.09
C LYS A 7 -1.93 24.34 -29.50
N ILE A 8 -2.54 25.39 -30.04
CA ILE A 8 -2.20 25.91 -31.36
C ILE A 8 -0.73 26.37 -31.44
N LYS A 9 -0.25 27.06 -30.41
CA LYS A 9 1.17 27.49 -30.33
C LYS A 9 2.11 26.29 -30.29
N ARG A 10 1.81 25.31 -29.44
CA ARG A 10 2.60 24.08 -29.30
C ARG A 10 2.65 23.31 -30.63
N ASP A 11 1.51 23.10 -31.27
CA ASP A 11 1.42 22.35 -32.52
C ASP A 11 2.25 23.04 -33.62
N LYS A 12 2.29 24.40 -33.65
CA LYS A 12 3.17 25.16 -34.55
C LYS A 12 4.66 24.96 -34.24
N MET A 13 5.04 24.90 -32.95
CA MET A 13 6.42 24.65 -32.55
C MET A 13 6.86 23.24 -32.93
N LEU A 14 6.01 22.23 -32.72
CA LEU A 14 6.28 20.85 -33.12
C LEU A 14 6.42 20.69 -34.64
N ASP A 15 5.58 21.33 -35.43
CA ASP A 15 5.70 21.38 -36.90
C ASP A 15 7.03 22.01 -37.33
N THR A 16 7.45 23.09 -36.65
CA THR A 16 8.74 23.74 -36.91
C THR A 16 9.92 22.83 -36.59
N ILE A 17 9.89 22.13 -35.43
CA ILE A 17 10.94 21.18 -35.02
C ILE A 17 11.03 20.03 -36.02
N SER A 18 9.89 19.47 -36.45
CA SER A 18 9.85 18.41 -37.48
C SER A 18 10.54 18.84 -38.77
N LYS A 19 10.24 20.05 -39.27
CA LYS A 19 10.88 20.61 -40.46
C LYS A 19 12.37 20.85 -40.33
N ILE A 20 12.83 21.24 -39.12
CA ILE A 20 14.27 21.40 -38.86
C ILE A 20 14.96 20.04 -38.86
N LYS A 21 14.37 19.01 -38.20
CA LYS A 21 14.90 17.65 -38.15
C LYS A 21 15.08 17.02 -39.55
N GLU A 22 14.21 17.33 -40.49
CA GLU A 22 14.31 16.85 -41.88
C GLU A 22 15.51 17.43 -42.65
N ASN A 23 16.09 18.54 -42.17
CA ASN A 23 17.18 19.26 -42.84
C ASN A 23 18.49 19.28 -42.05
N VAL A 24 18.61 18.50 -40.98
CA VAL A 24 19.79 18.42 -40.12
C VAL A 24 20.30 16.99 -40.04
N ASP A 25 21.57 16.80 -40.40
CA ASP A 25 22.26 15.50 -40.35
C ASP A 25 23.15 15.35 -39.11
N ASP A 26 23.29 16.42 -38.32
CA ASP A 26 24.13 16.42 -37.12
C ASP A 26 23.42 15.75 -35.93
N GLU A 27 24.04 14.70 -35.39
CA GLU A 27 23.48 13.85 -34.34
C GLU A 27 23.23 14.61 -33.02
N GLU A 28 24.11 15.54 -32.65
CA GLU A 28 23.95 16.35 -31.44
C GLU A 28 22.79 17.32 -31.57
N THR A 29 22.64 17.95 -32.73
CA THR A 29 21.49 18.82 -33.02
C THR A 29 20.17 18.03 -33.05
N LEU A 30 20.14 16.84 -33.62
CA LEU A 30 18.96 15.96 -33.61
C LEU A 30 18.56 15.54 -32.18
N LYS A 31 19.53 15.25 -31.33
CA LYS A 31 19.32 14.93 -29.91
C LYS A 31 18.71 16.13 -29.17
N ASN A 32 19.25 17.32 -29.37
CA ASN A 32 18.74 18.54 -28.75
C ASN A 32 17.33 18.88 -29.22
N LEU A 33 17.03 18.73 -30.51
CA LEU A 33 15.68 18.92 -31.06
C LEU A 33 14.67 17.89 -30.50
N SER A 34 15.11 16.66 -30.26
CA SER A 34 14.27 15.62 -29.65
C SER A 34 13.98 15.91 -28.18
N LEU A 35 14.92 16.50 -27.47
CA LEU A 35 14.71 16.97 -26.09
C LEU A 35 13.70 18.12 -26.04
N ILE A 36 13.80 19.09 -26.93
CA ILE A 36 12.83 20.20 -27.04
C ILE A 36 11.43 19.69 -27.40
N GLU A 37 11.33 18.72 -28.30
CA GLU A 37 10.05 18.09 -28.69
C GLU A 37 9.42 17.36 -27.50
N TYR A 38 10.23 16.62 -26.73
CA TYR A 38 9.79 15.96 -25.50
C TYR A 38 9.20 16.98 -24.50
N GLU A 39 9.92 18.08 -24.21
CA GLU A 39 9.42 19.11 -23.29
C GLU A 39 8.14 19.82 -23.78
N LEU A 40 7.99 19.98 -25.09
CA LEU A 40 6.77 20.53 -25.68
C LEU A 40 5.56 19.56 -25.64
N THR A 41 5.82 18.25 -25.63
CA THR A 41 4.79 17.20 -25.62
C THR A 41 4.45 16.72 -24.21
N LYS A 42 5.32 16.96 -23.23
CA LYS A 42 5.09 16.62 -21.82
C LYS A 42 3.76 17.22 -21.35
N LYS A 43 2.90 16.42 -20.75
CA LYS A 43 1.62 16.86 -20.19
C LYS A 43 1.85 17.94 -19.11
N LYS A 44 1.13 19.06 -19.23
CA LYS A 44 1.16 20.15 -18.25
C LYS A 44 -0.23 20.36 -17.67
N TYR A 45 -0.38 20.22 -16.36
CA TYR A 45 -1.65 20.43 -15.64
C TYR A 45 -1.99 21.92 -15.38
N GLY A 46 -1.38 22.84 -16.10
CA GLY A 46 -1.58 24.27 -15.92
C GLY A 46 -0.63 24.92 -14.90
N LEU A 47 0.06 24.14 -14.07
CA LEU A 47 1.21 24.57 -13.26
C LEU A 47 2.47 23.96 -13.87
N VAL A 48 3.46 24.80 -14.10
CA VAL A 48 4.81 24.40 -14.50
C VAL A 48 5.69 24.74 -13.31
N TRP A 49 6.36 23.75 -12.77
CA TRP A 49 7.39 23.94 -11.74
C TRP A 49 8.78 23.82 -12.35
N GLU A 50 9.74 24.48 -11.74
CA GLU A 50 11.13 24.33 -12.10
C GLU A 50 11.68 23.03 -11.49
N GLU A 51 12.37 22.24 -12.29
CA GLU A 51 13.08 21.06 -11.81
C GLU A 51 14.33 21.50 -11.03
N HIS A 52 14.52 20.89 -9.86
CA HIS A 52 15.68 21.08 -9.02
C HIS A 52 16.39 19.74 -8.83
N GLU A 53 17.72 19.73 -8.99
CA GLU A 53 18.54 18.54 -8.67
C GLU A 53 18.88 18.53 -7.18
N GLU A 54 18.90 17.34 -6.58
CA GLU A 54 19.37 17.11 -5.22
C GLU A 54 20.82 16.62 -5.25
N LYS A 55 21.56 16.79 -4.15
CA LYS A 55 22.90 16.21 -3.97
C LYS A 55 22.94 14.69 -4.22
N VAL A 56 21.88 14.01 -3.84
CA VAL A 56 21.68 12.57 -4.09
C VAL A 56 21.72 12.25 -5.59
N ASP A 57 21.18 13.11 -6.44
CA ASP A 57 21.21 12.92 -7.90
C ASP A 57 22.61 13.07 -8.45
N GLU A 58 23.37 14.03 -7.92
CA GLU A 58 24.77 14.19 -8.28
C GLU A 58 25.62 13.00 -7.84
N GLU A 59 25.32 12.45 -6.65
CA GLU A 59 25.98 11.24 -6.16
C GLU A 59 25.70 10.03 -7.05
N LEU A 60 24.47 9.82 -7.52
CA LEU A 60 24.09 8.73 -8.42
C LEU A 60 24.75 8.83 -9.80
N LYS A 61 25.18 10.03 -10.24
CA LYS A 61 25.97 10.18 -11.47
C LYS A 61 27.38 9.62 -11.35
N THR A 62 27.97 9.63 -10.15
CA THR A 62 29.37 9.28 -9.91
C THR A 62 29.56 8.02 -9.08
N LYS A 63 28.51 7.53 -8.42
CA LYS A 63 28.54 6.40 -7.49
C LYS A 63 27.36 5.46 -7.79
N ILE A 64 27.55 4.17 -7.55
CA ILE A 64 26.50 3.15 -7.57
C ILE A 64 26.17 2.82 -6.11
N PRO A 65 24.93 3.02 -5.63
CA PRO A 65 24.56 2.63 -4.28
C PRO A 65 24.54 1.12 -4.14
N THR A 66 24.89 0.65 -2.94
CA THR A 66 24.79 -0.75 -2.50
C THR A 66 24.29 -0.78 -1.05
N PHE A 67 23.97 -1.96 -0.53
CA PHE A 67 23.66 -2.14 0.89
C PHE A 67 24.74 -2.93 1.60
N GLU A 68 25.21 -2.41 2.73
CA GLU A 68 26.04 -3.10 3.69
C GLU A 68 25.18 -3.61 4.86
N GLU A 69 25.30 -4.89 5.21
CA GLU A 69 24.59 -5.48 6.34
C GLU A 69 25.28 -5.12 7.67
N VAL A 70 24.53 -4.57 8.60
CA VAL A 70 24.99 -4.28 9.97
C VAL A 70 24.63 -5.46 10.86
N LYS A 71 25.49 -6.48 10.87
CA LYS A 71 25.23 -7.81 11.47
C LYS A 71 24.92 -7.79 12.96
N ASP A 72 25.50 -6.88 13.72
CA ASP A 72 25.25 -6.71 15.16
C ASP A 72 23.85 -6.15 15.46
N LYS A 73 23.15 -5.66 14.43
CA LYS A 73 21.77 -5.18 14.51
C LYS A 73 20.74 -6.17 13.93
N GLU A 74 21.17 -7.33 13.48
CA GLU A 74 20.28 -8.37 13.00
C GLU A 74 19.44 -8.97 14.16
N ILE A 75 18.17 -9.24 13.91
CA ILE A 75 17.28 -9.98 14.81
C ILE A 75 16.83 -11.26 14.12
N VAL A 76 17.17 -12.40 14.69
CA VAL A 76 16.71 -13.71 14.24
C VAL A 76 15.93 -14.39 15.36
N SER A 77 14.62 -14.46 15.21
CA SER A 77 13.74 -15.14 16.17
C SER A 77 13.38 -16.55 15.71
N ASN A 78 13.20 -16.74 14.40
CA ASN A 78 12.93 -18.04 13.80
C ASN A 78 13.56 -18.10 12.40
N LYS A 79 14.42 -19.08 12.14
CA LYS A 79 15.14 -19.24 10.87
C LYS A 79 14.24 -19.53 9.66
N GLU A 80 13.04 -20.06 9.89
CA GLU A 80 12.09 -20.39 8.84
C GLU A 80 11.22 -19.19 8.40
N ASP A 81 11.15 -18.14 9.22
CA ASP A 81 10.36 -16.95 8.93
C ASP A 81 11.15 -15.97 8.06
N LYS A 82 10.42 -15.27 7.22
CA LYS A 82 10.99 -14.22 6.39
C LYS A 82 11.49 -13.04 7.24
N PHE A 83 12.47 -12.32 6.71
CA PHE A 83 12.99 -11.10 7.30
C PHE A 83 12.14 -9.89 6.92
N ASN A 84 12.03 -8.97 7.86
CA ASN A 84 11.72 -7.57 7.63
C ASN A 84 13.02 -6.79 7.45
N PHE A 85 12.96 -5.59 6.88
CA PHE A 85 14.16 -4.81 6.58
C PHE A 85 14.05 -3.38 7.10
N LEU A 86 15.14 -2.91 7.72
CA LEU A 86 15.37 -1.50 8.03
C LEU A 86 16.58 -1.03 7.22
N LEU A 87 16.36 -0.05 6.34
CA LEU A 87 17.34 0.51 5.41
C LEU A 87 17.70 1.92 5.89
N GLU A 88 18.93 2.07 6.37
CA GLU A 88 19.51 3.35 6.81
C GLU A 88 20.18 4.06 5.64
N GLY A 89 19.78 5.26 5.36
CA GLY A 89 20.35 6.12 4.32
C GLY A 89 19.32 7.03 3.68
N ASP A 90 19.72 7.75 2.65
CA ASP A 90 18.77 8.51 1.84
C ASP A 90 17.78 7.57 1.17
N ASN A 91 16.51 7.97 1.19
CA ASN A 91 15.44 7.12 0.67
C ASN A 91 15.47 7.00 -0.87
N LEU A 92 16.02 7.96 -1.60
CA LEU A 92 16.15 7.86 -3.06
C LEU A 92 17.18 6.78 -3.45
N HIS A 93 18.31 6.67 -2.72
CA HIS A 93 19.26 5.57 -2.88
C HIS A 93 18.64 4.21 -2.55
N SER A 94 17.88 4.15 -1.44
CA SER A 94 17.17 2.93 -1.06
C SER A 94 16.13 2.53 -2.11
N LEU A 95 15.36 3.49 -2.63
CA LEU A 95 14.36 3.27 -3.68
C LEU A 95 15.01 2.78 -4.99
N TYR A 96 16.15 3.34 -5.36
CA TYR A 96 16.93 2.88 -6.53
C TYR A 96 17.31 1.39 -6.43
N LEU A 97 17.77 0.94 -5.25
CA LEU A 97 18.09 -0.47 -5.01
C LEU A 97 16.85 -1.35 -4.90
N LEU A 98 15.77 -0.83 -4.32
CA LEU A 98 14.49 -1.52 -4.27
C LEU A 98 13.88 -1.70 -5.65
N GLU A 99 14.08 -0.76 -6.59
CA GLU A 99 13.64 -0.96 -7.97
C GLU A 99 14.31 -2.15 -8.65
N LYS A 100 15.57 -2.44 -8.31
CA LYS A 100 16.29 -3.62 -8.81
C LYS A 100 15.79 -4.94 -8.22
N THR A 101 15.29 -4.91 -6.99
CA THR A 101 14.91 -6.12 -6.24
C THR A 101 13.39 -6.34 -6.14
N HIS A 102 12.60 -5.27 -6.15
CA HIS A 102 11.16 -5.30 -5.85
C HIS A 102 10.27 -4.64 -6.90
N LYS A 103 10.76 -4.41 -8.12
CA LYS A 103 9.92 -3.85 -9.19
C LYS A 103 8.66 -4.68 -9.41
N GLY A 104 7.48 -4.05 -9.27
CA GLY A 104 6.18 -4.72 -9.38
C GLY A 104 5.90 -5.77 -8.30
N ASN A 105 6.54 -5.70 -7.11
CA ASN A 105 6.41 -6.68 -6.05
C ASN A 105 5.96 -6.11 -4.70
N ILE A 106 5.77 -4.80 -4.58
CA ILE A 106 5.26 -4.14 -3.37
C ILE A 106 3.72 -4.11 -3.42
N ASP A 107 3.10 -4.60 -2.36
CA ASP A 107 1.64 -4.66 -2.24
C ASP A 107 1.04 -3.34 -1.73
N PHE A 108 1.73 -2.71 -0.78
CA PHE A 108 1.20 -1.57 -0.03
C PHE A 108 2.32 -0.59 0.28
N ILE A 109 2.10 0.68 -0.02
CA ILE A 109 3.02 1.77 0.35
C ILE A 109 2.28 2.73 1.28
N TYR A 110 2.91 3.09 2.40
CA TYR A 110 2.54 4.24 3.22
C TYR A 110 3.74 5.15 3.36
N ILE A 111 3.53 6.44 3.20
CA ILE A 111 4.57 7.45 3.43
C ILE A 111 4.03 8.68 4.17
N ASP A 112 4.93 9.27 4.95
CA ASP A 112 4.75 10.51 5.69
C ASP A 112 5.90 11.47 5.34
N PRO A 113 5.88 12.09 4.14
CA PRO A 113 6.97 12.97 3.71
C PRO A 113 7.00 14.26 4.54
N PRO A 114 8.09 15.05 4.49
CA PRO A 114 8.12 16.37 5.09
C PRO A 114 7.02 17.25 4.50
N TYR A 115 6.34 18.04 5.35
CA TYR A 115 5.16 18.84 4.96
C TYR A 115 5.50 20.22 4.39
N ASN A 116 6.79 20.57 4.36
CA ASN A 116 7.28 21.86 3.85
C ASN A 116 6.65 23.06 4.57
N THR A 117 6.55 22.97 5.90
CA THR A 117 5.92 24.01 6.73
C THR A 117 6.78 25.25 6.90
N GLY A 118 8.06 25.21 6.50
CA GLY A 118 9.06 26.23 6.75
C GLY A 118 9.61 26.25 8.19
N ASN A 119 9.24 25.29 9.02
CA ASN A 119 9.70 25.15 10.41
C ASN A 119 10.86 24.16 10.56
N LYS A 120 11.81 24.14 9.62
CA LYS A 120 12.95 23.20 9.58
C LYS A 120 12.52 21.74 9.50
N ASP A 121 11.43 21.46 8.81
CA ASP A 121 10.88 20.14 8.59
C ASP A 121 11.22 19.57 7.20
N PHE A 122 11.76 20.40 6.31
CA PHE A 122 12.21 20.01 4.98
C PHE A 122 13.61 20.52 4.70
N VAL A 123 14.52 19.60 4.42
CA VAL A 123 15.90 19.86 3.99
C VAL A 123 15.99 19.60 2.49
N TYR A 124 16.56 20.52 1.76
CA TYR A 124 16.86 20.38 0.35
C TYR A 124 18.29 20.86 0.10
N ASP A 125 19.13 20.00 -0.46
CA ASP A 125 20.53 20.30 -0.75
C ASP A 125 21.34 20.76 0.48
N ASP A 126 21.20 20.01 1.61
CA ASP A 126 21.79 20.26 2.94
C ASP A 126 21.29 21.51 3.67
N ASP A 127 20.38 22.32 3.06
CA ASP A 127 19.80 23.52 3.65
C ASP A 127 18.31 23.36 3.96
N PHE A 128 17.85 23.93 5.07
CA PHE A 128 16.42 24.00 5.35
C PHE A 128 15.72 24.95 4.39
N VAL A 129 14.61 24.48 3.78
CA VAL A 129 13.76 25.31 2.96
C VAL A 129 12.91 26.20 3.86
N GLU A 130 13.14 27.52 3.78
CA GLU A 130 12.44 28.50 4.60
C GLU A 130 11.05 28.85 4.03
N PHE A 131 10.17 29.36 4.88
CA PHE A 131 8.81 29.75 4.48
C PHE A 131 8.80 30.83 3.38
N GLU A 132 9.78 31.74 3.39
CA GLU A 132 9.91 32.85 2.43
C GLU A 132 10.61 32.46 1.12
N ASP A 133 11.06 31.19 0.99
CA ASP A 133 11.66 30.70 -0.26
C ASP A 133 10.62 30.72 -1.39
N GLY A 134 10.87 31.52 -2.43
CA GLY A 134 9.98 31.62 -3.59
C GLY A 134 9.84 30.33 -4.41
N PHE A 135 10.77 29.40 -4.26
CA PHE A 135 10.82 28.12 -4.97
C PHE A 135 10.49 26.90 -4.07
N LYS A 136 10.02 27.12 -2.85
CA LYS A 136 9.79 26.04 -1.87
C LYS A 136 8.90 24.92 -2.41
N HIS A 137 7.84 25.27 -3.13
CA HIS A 137 6.92 24.27 -3.73
C HIS A 137 7.58 23.52 -4.88
N SER A 138 8.35 24.22 -5.75
CA SER A 138 9.07 23.58 -6.87
C SER A 138 10.14 22.61 -6.37
N LYS A 139 10.90 22.99 -5.34
CA LYS A 139 11.90 22.13 -4.69
C LYS A 139 11.23 20.88 -4.09
N TRP A 140 10.12 21.07 -3.37
CA TRP A 140 9.40 19.99 -2.75
C TRP A 140 8.78 19.02 -3.78
N ILE A 141 8.21 19.55 -4.87
CA ILE A 141 7.67 18.74 -5.96
C ILE A 141 8.79 17.93 -6.62
N SER A 142 9.93 18.54 -6.95
CA SER A 142 11.08 17.85 -7.54
C SER A 142 11.62 16.73 -6.64
N PHE A 143 11.69 17.00 -5.32
CA PHE A 143 12.04 16.00 -4.30
C PHE A 143 11.07 14.81 -4.29
N MET A 144 9.77 15.05 -4.35
CA MET A 144 8.74 14.01 -4.30
C MET A 144 8.57 13.25 -5.62
N GLU A 145 8.69 13.94 -6.76
CA GLU A 145 8.46 13.40 -8.10
C GLU A 145 9.27 12.11 -8.33
N ARG A 146 10.59 12.18 -8.15
CA ARG A 146 11.50 11.05 -8.37
C ARG A 146 11.17 9.86 -7.47
N ARG A 147 10.86 10.13 -6.21
CA ARG A 147 10.51 9.11 -5.22
C ARG A 147 9.19 8.43 -5.54
N LEU A 148 8.20 9.22 -5.95
CA LEU A 148 6.88 8.70 -6.31
C LEU A 148 6.88 7.94 -7.64
N GLU A 149 7.69 8.36 -8.62
CA GLU A 149 7.87 7.60 -9.87
C GLU A 149 8.43 6.21 -9.61
N ILE A 150 9.46 6.09 -8.76
CA ILE A 150 10.00 4.79 -8.39
C ILE A 150 8.95 4.01 -7.59
N ALA A 151 8.29 4.62 -6.62
CA ALA A 151 7.23 3.99 -5.83
C ALA A 151 6.12 3.42 -6.72
N HIS A 152 5.72 4.15 -7.78
CA HIS A 152 4.77 3.66 -8.77
C HIS A 152 5.27 2.42 -9.51
N ARG A 153 6.56 2.36 -9.88
CA ARG A 153 7.16 1.18 -10.54
C ARG A 153 7.32 -0.01 -9.58
N LEU A 154 7.48 0.24 -8.28
CA LEU A 154 7.58 -0.80 -7.25
C LEU A 154 6.24 -1.49 -6.97
N LEU A 155 5.13 -0.78 -7.05
CA LEU A 155 3.80 -1.33 -6.77
C LEU A 155 3.41 -2.43 -7.76
N LYS A 156 2.76 -3.47 -7.25
CA LYS A 156 1.99 -4.44 -8.03
C LYS A 156 0.79 -3.77 -8.68
N ASP A 157 0.20 -4.39 -9.70
CA ASP A 157 -1.01 -3.85 -10.35
C ASP A 157 -2.19 -3.73 -9.38
N GLU A 158 -2.32 -4.66 -8.42
CA GLU A 158 -3.28 -4.59 -7.30
C GLU A 158 -2.80 -3.74 -6.11
N GLY A 159 -1.64 -3.12 -6.22
CA GLY A 159 -1.01 -2.34 -5.15
C GLY A 159 -1.65 -0.98 -4.92
N ILE A 160 -1.40 -0.42 -3.74
CA ILE A 160 -1.99 0.83 -3.27
C ILE A 160 -0.96 1.68 -2.53
N ILE A 161 -1.10 3.00 -2.62
CA ILE A 161 -0.28 3.97 -1.88
C ILE A 161 -1.17 4.91 -1.05
N PHE A 162 -0.74 5.15 0.18
CA PHE A 162 -1.31 6.13 1.11
C PHE A 162 -0.24 7.16 1.46
N ILE A 163 -0.55 8.44 1.31
CA ILE A 163 0.39 9.54 1.52
C ILE A 163 -0.20 10.54 2.49
N SER A 164 0.42 10.70 3.66
CA SER A 164 0.05 11.75 4.61
C SER A 164 0.61 13.09 4.18
N ILE A 165 -0.19 14.17 4.30
CA ILE A 165 0.22 15.54 3.95
C ILE A 165 -0.72 16.53 4.63
N ASP A 166 -0.24 17.77 4.89
CA ASP A 166 -1.09 18.86 5.38
C ASP A 166 -1.42 19.89 4.27
N ASP A 167 -2.07 20.99 4.67
CA ASP A 167 -2.49 22.07 3.75
C ASP A 167 -1.34 22.76 3.00
N ASN A 168 -0.08 22.61 3.44
CA ASN A 168 1.04 23.30 2.80
C ASN A 168 1.32 22.75 1.40
N GLU A 169 1.24 21.42 1.21
CA GLU A 169 1.58 20.77 -0.07
C GLU A 169 0.50 19.79 -0.58
N GLN A 170 -0.69 19.74 0.04
CA GLN A 170 -1.76 18.80 -0.36
C GLN A 170 -2.19 18.99 -1.83
N ALA A 171 -2.35 20.23 -2.28
CA ALA A 171 -2.79 20.52 -3.64
C ALA A 171 -1.70 20.16 -4.66
N GLN A 172 -0.46 20.48 -4.38
CA GLN A 172 0.70 20.17 -5.21
C GLN A 172 0.91 18.66 -5.32
N LEU A 173 0.87 17.97 -4.19
CA LEU A 173 0.98 16.51 -4.13
C LEU A 173 -0.14 15.83 -4.92
N LYS A 174 -1.39 16.30 -4.81
CA LYS A 174 -2.52 15.76 -5.57
C LYS A 174 -2.27 15.85 -7.07
N MET A 175 -1.81 17.01 -7.55
CA MET A 175 -1.50 17.22 -8.97
C MET A 175 -0.34 16.34 -9.45
N LEU A 176 0.72 16.23 -8.65
CA LEU A 176 1.87 15.36 -8.93
C LEU A 176 1.46 13.89 -8.99
N CYS A 177 0.66 13.43 -8.04
CA CYS A 177 0.14 12.05 -8.04
C CYS A 177 -0.80 11.78 -9.21
N ASP A 178 -1.62 12.74 -9.65
CA ASP A 178 -2.44 12.61 -10.86
C ASP A 178 -1.60 12.42 -12.11
N GLU A 179 -0.42 13.05 -12.17
CA GLU A 179 0.51 12.88 -13.29
C GLU A 179 1.19 11.50 -13.26
N ILE A 180 1.66 11.05 -12.11
CA ILE A 180 2.44 9.81 -11.96
C ILE A 180 1.54 8.58 -11.94
N PHE A 181 0.48 8.59 -11.14
CA PHE A 181 -0.41 7.44 -10.96
C PHE A 181 -1.58 7.46 -11.95
N GLY A 182 -1.94 8.62 -12.49
CA GLY A 182 -3.13 8.86 -13.30
C GLY A 182 -4.33 9.30 -12.45
N GLU A 183 -5.06 10.32 -12.92
CA GLU A 183 -6.24 10.88 -12.24
C GLU A 183 -7.32 9.81 -12.00
N ASP A 184 -7.49 8.88 -12.93
CA ASP A 184 -8.46 7.78 -12.84
C ASP A 184 -8.17 6.77 -11.72
N ASN A 185 -6.94 6.72 -11.21
CA ASN A 185 -6.49 5.83 -10.15
C ASN A 185 -6.58 6.47 -8.75
N PHE A 186 -7.05 7.73 -8.68
CA PHE A 186 -7.33 8.39 -7.41
C PHE A 186 -8.54 7.77 -6.72
N ILE A 187 -8.38 7.34 -5.47
CA ILE A 187 -9.47 6.78 -4.66
C ILE A 187 -10.11 7.86 -3.80
N THR A 188 -9.33 8.54 -2.96
CA THR A 188 -9.86 9.55 -2.03
C THR A 188 -8.76 10.39 -1.40
N CYS A 189 -9.15 11.52 -0.80
CA CYS A 189 -8.35 12.32 0.12
C CYS A 189 -9.11 12.36 1.46
N MET A 190 -8.55 11.71 2.49
CA MET A 190 -9.20 11.51 3.78
C MET A 190 -8.67 12.53 4.79
N PRO A 191 -9.51 13.42 5.35
CA PRO A 191 -9.08 14.30 6.43
C PRO A 191 -8.82 13.51 7.71
N ARG A 192 -7.71 13.79 8.39
CA ARG A 192 -7.36 13.20 9.68
C ARG A 192 -7.23 14.28 10.73
N ARG A 193 -7.86 14.05 11.88
CA ARG A 193 -7.74 14.94 13.03
C ARG A 193 -6.36 14.76 13.69
N THR A 194 -5.54 15.82 13.71
CA THR A 194 -4.22 15.79 14.34
C THR A 194 -4.26 16.11 15.83
N LYS A 195 -5.16 17.02 16.25
CA LYS A 195 -5.34 17.44 17.64
C LYS A 195 -6.78 17.86 17.93
N SER A 196 -7.21 17.74 19.17
CA SER A 196 -8.58 18.07 19.58
C SER A 196 -8.80 19.55 19.80
N SER A 197 -7.79 20.24 20.35
CA SER A 197 -7.80 21.68 20.61
C SER A 197 -6.34 22.16 20.64
N GLY A 198 -6.13 23.44 20.41
CA GLY A 198 -4.83 24.06 20.50
C GLY A 198 -4.97 25.55 20.82
N LYS A 199 -4.05 26.10 21.57
CA LYS A 199 -3.93 27.54 21.67
C LYS A 199 -3.46 28.05 20.31
N THR A 200 -4.27 28.88 19.66
CA THR A 200 -3.92 29.51 18.40
C THR A 200 -4.30 30.97 18.45
N THR A 201 -3.52 31.81 17.82
CA THR A 201 -3.84 33.23 17.57
C THR A 201 -4.71 33.37 16.31
N ASN A 202 -4.81 32.31 15.51
CA ASN A 202 -5.61 32.31 14.29
C ASN A 202 -7.10 32.17 14.59
N LYS A 203 -7.94 32.82 13.78
CA LYS A 203 -9.41 32.73 13.90
C LYS A 203 -9.95 31.33 13.59
N ILE A 204 -9.24 30.55 12.77
CA ILE A 204 -9.55 29.15 12.46
C ILE A 204 -8.31 28.33 12.83
N SER A 205 -8.53 27.26 13.61
CA SER A 205 -7.46 26.35 14.03
C SER A 205 -7.20 25.30 12.97
N ALA A 206 -5.93 25.13 12.56
CA ALA A 206 -5.47 24.00 11.76
C ALA A 206 -5.33 22.78 12.67
N ASN A 207 -6.31 21.88 12.65
CA ASN A 207 -6.41 20.72 13.53
C ASN A 207 -6.45 19.40 12.73
N HIS A 208 -6.13 19.44 11.45
CA HIS A 208 -6.17 18.28 10.58
C HIS A 208 -4.97 18.25 9.62
N ASP A 209 -4.75 17.09 9.07
CA ASP A 209 -3.97 16.80 7.88
C ASP A 209 -4.79 15.84 6.99
N TYR A 210 -4.19 15.30 5.94
CA TYR A 210 -4.86 14.46 4.97
C TYR A 210 -4.08 13.17 4.76
N VAL A 211 -4.79 12.14 4.28
CA VAL A 211 -4.22 10.94 3.68
C VAL A 211 -4.74 10.84 2.25
N LEU A 212 -3.87 11.06 1.26
CA LEU A 212 -4.16 10.83 -0.15
C LEU A 212 -4.02 9.34 -0.46
N VAL A 213 -4.92 8.82 -1.30
CA VAL A 213 -4.98 7.39 -1.63
C VAL A 213 -5.07 7.19 -3.14
N TYR A 214 -4.12 6.44 -3.68
CA TYR A 214 -4.09 6.02 -5.09
C TYR A 214 -3.89 4.51 -5.21
N GLU A 215 -4.60 3.88 -6.14
CA GLU A 215 -4.29 2.52 -6.56
C GLU A 215 -3.34 2.54 -7.78
N LYS A 216 -2.62 1.45 -8.01
CA LYS A 216 -1.72 1.32 -9.16
C LYS A 216 -2.50 1.22 -10.47
N VAL A 217 -3.51 0.34 -10.49
CA VAL A 217 -4.40 0.14 -11.64
C VAL A 217 -5.84 0.18 -11.16
N LYS A 218 -6.65 0.99 -11.82
CA LYS A 218 -8.05 1.27 -11.47
C LYS A 218 -8.87 0.00 -11.20
N ASN A 219 -9.50 -0.04 -10.02
CA ASN A 219 -10.36 -1.14 -9.55
C ASN A 219 -9.66 -2.50 -9.40
N GLN A 220 -8.33 -2.54 -9.31
CA GLN A 220 -7.59 -3.78 -9.05
C GLN A 220 -7.08 -3.90 -7.61
N SER A 221 -7.10 -2.82 -6.83
CA SER A 221 -6.63 -2.85 -5.45
C SER A 221 -7.42 -3.84 -4.59
N LEU A 222 -6.70 -4.55 -3.71
CA LEU A 222 -7.29 -5.56 -2.82
C LEU A 222 -7.95 -4.97 -1.57
N ILE A 223 -8.58 -3.80 -1.68
CA ILE A 223 -9.29 -3.19 -0.54
C ILE A 223 -10.62 -3.89 -0.29
N ILE A 224 -10.84 -4.35 0.94
CA ILE A 224 -12.09 -5.00 1.36
C ILE A 224 -12.93 -4.16 2.34
N GLY A 225 -12.42 -3.07 2.83
CA GLY A 225 -13.03 -2.27 3.88
C GLY A 225 -12.70 -2.76 5.30
N MET A 226 -13.22 -2.06 6.29
CA MET A 226 -13.01 -2.36 7.72
C MET A 226 -13.89 -3.52 8.17
N GLN A 227 -13.40 -4.31 9.14
CA GLN A 227 -14.25 -5.27 9.83
C GLN A 227 -15.44 -4.59 10.47
N HIS A 228 -16.59 -5.25 10.41
CA HIS A 228 -17.84 -4.72 10.92
C HIS A 228 -17.96 -4.98 12.44
N ASN A 229 -17.43 -4.09 13.25
CA ASN A 229 -17.51 -4.13 14.72
C ASN A 229 -18.65 -3.26 15.22
N ASP A 230 -19.89 -3.71 15.02
CA ASP A 230 -21.08 -2.98 15.43
C ASP A 230 -21.68 -3.65 16.68
N GLU A 231 -21.88 -2.90 17.75
CA GLU A 231 -22.55 -3.35 18.99
C GLU A 231 -23.95 -3.91 18.75
N GLY A 232 -24.54 -3.66 17.57
CA GLY A 232 -25.80 -4.24 17.14
C GLY A 232 -25.79 -5.76 16.99
N PHE A 233 -24.63 -6.39 16.76
CA PHE A 233 -24.46 -7.86 16.66
C PHE A 233 -24.43 -8.51 18.03
N ARG A 234 -25.57 -8.53 18.71
CA ARG A 234 -25.71 -8.97 20.11
C ARG A 234 -26.55 -10.24 20.29
N TYR A 235 -27.20 -10.70 19.24
CA TYR A 235 -28.04 -11.87 19.28
C TYR A 235 -27.31 -13.11 18.82
N GLU A 236 -27.65 -14.26 19.39
CA GLU A 236 -27.09 -15.56 19.06
C GLU A 236 -28.23 -16.52 18.74
N ASP A 237 -27.97 -17.50 17.89
CA ASP A 237 -28.84 -18.63 17.59
C ASP A 237 -28.01 -19.89 17.32
N GLU A 238 -28.65 -20.94 16.85
CA GLU A 238 -28.03 -22.27 16.55
C GLU A 238 -26.91 -22.20 15.49
N TYR A 239 -26.80 -21.09 14.73
CA TYR A 239 -25.80 -20.90 13.68
C TYR A 239 -24.62 -20.03 14.14
N VAL A 240 -24.52 -19.69 15.43
CA VAL A 240 -23.51 -18.73 15.93
C VAL A 240 -22.08 -19.18 15.65
N GLU A 241 -21.78 -20.47 15.74
CA GLU A 241 -20.46 -21.03 15.47
C GLU A 241 -20.03 -20.87 14.01
N GLU A 242 -20.99 -20.99 13.08
CA GLU A 242 -20.74 -20.90 11.64
C GLU A 242 -20.86 -19.47 11.11
N ARG A 243 -21.88 -18.72 11.60
CA ARG A 243 -22.30 -17.44 11.02
C ARG A 243 -22.01 -16.25 11.91
N GLY A 244 -21.49 -16.48 13.11
CA GLY A 244 -21.27 -15.44 14.11
C GLY A 244 -22.58 -14.91 14.71
N LYS A 245 -22.49 -13.91 15.59
CA LYS A 245 -23.64 -13.20 16.14
C LYS A 245 -24.42 -12.48 15.04
N TYR A 246 -25.69 -12.18 15.31
CA TYR A 246 -26.52 -11.42 14.37
C TYR A 246 -27.15 -10.19 14.99
N LYS A 247 -27.55 -9.27 14.15
CA LYS A 247 -28.42 -8.16 14.48
C LYS A 247 -29.73 -8.27 13.74
N LEU A 248 -30.80 -7.73 14.34
CA LEU A 248 -32.07 -7.60 13.68
C LEU A 248 -32.08 -6.31 12.89
N ASN A 249 -32.46 -6.42 11.64
CA ASN A 249 -32.73 -5.26 10.79
C ASN A 249 -34.10 -4.67 11.13
N GLN A 250 -34.50 -3.65 10.38
CA GLN A 250 -35.86 -3.14 10.37
C GLN A 250 -36.86 -4.24 9.96
N THR A 251 -38.14 -4.00 10.13
CA THR A 251 -39.20 -4.90 9.67
C THR A 251 -39.06 -5.18 8.17
N LEU A 252 -39.52 -6.37 7.76
CA LEU A 252 -39.46 -6.79 6.34
C LEU A 252 -40.35 -5.88 5.47
N ASP A 253 -41.46 -5.39 5.99
CA ASP A 253 -42.31 -4.37 5.35
C ASP A 253 -41.74 -2.96 5.50
N TYR A 254 -41.93 -2.13 4.50
CA TYR A 254 -41.49 -0.73 4.54
C TYR A 254 -42.32 0.12 3.54
N ASP A 255 -42.39 1.41 3.83
CA ASP A 255 -42.94 2.42 2.94
C ASP A 255 -41.86 2.71 1.87
N SER A 256 -42.05 2.12 0.71
CA SER A 256 -41.05 2.13 -0.37
C SER A 256 -41.12 3.43 -1.16
N LEU A 257 -39.98 4.04 -1.46
CA LEU A 257 -39.87 5.18 -2.37
C LEU A 257 -40.17 4.82 -3.84
N SER A 258 -40.13 3.53 -4.18
CA SER A 258 -40.44 3.00 -5.51
C SER A 258 -41.10 1.63 -5.35
N TYR A 259 -42.41 1.64 -5.35
CA TYR A 259 -43.22 0.43 -5.22
C TYR A 259 -43.01 -0.53 -6.41
N SER A 260 -42.96 -1.82 -6.09
CA SER A 260 -42.92 -2.89 -7.10
C SER A 260 -43.98 -3.96 -6.79
N PRO A 261 -44.90 -4.29 -7.71
CA PRO A 261 -45.89 -5.34 -7.50
C PRO A 261 -45.28 -6.70 -7.14
N SER A 262 -44.09 -7.02 -7.63
CA SER A 262 -43.39 -8.27 -7.30
C SER A 262 -42.93 -8.38 -5.84
N LEU A 263 -42.93 -7.26 -5.10
CA LEU A 263 -42.57 -7.19 -3.69
C LEU A 263 -43.82 -7.03 -2.80
N ASP A 264 -45.01 -7.15 -3.35
CA ASP A 264 -46.30 -7.02 -2.63
C ASP A 264 -47.08 -8.34 -2.75
N TYR A 265 -46.80 -9.26 -1.85
CA TYR A 265 -47.38 -10.60 -1.79
C TYR A 265 -47.79 -10.95 -0.35
N PRO A 266 -48.80 -11.84 -0.14
CA PRO A 266 -49.19 -12.30 1.18
C PRO A 266 -48.14 -13.24 1.78
N ILE A 267 -47.94 -13.14 3.11
CA ILE A 267 -47.10 -14.04 3.91
C ILE A 267 -47.96 -14.67 5.00
N GLU A 268 -48.04 -15.99 5.07
CA GLU A 268 -48.75 -16.72 6.08
C GLU A 268 -47.85 -17.12 7.25
N ILE A 269 -48.22 -16.76 8.48
CA ILE A 269 -47.53 -17.10 9.72
C ILE A 269 -48.56 -17.50 10.77
N ASN A 270 -48.46 -18.74 11.27
CA ASN A 270 -49.33 -19.24 12.33
C ASN A 270 -50.83 -18.93 12.09
N SER A 271 -51.35 -19.24 10.92
CA SER A 271 -52.73 -19.02 10.49
C SER A 271 -53.13 -17.52 10.39
N THR A 272 -52.16 -16.61 10.37
CA THR A 272 -52.38 -15.18 10.12
C THR A 272 -51.73 -14.78 8.81
N THR A 273 -52.47 -14.19 7.91
CA THR A 273 -51.94 -13.65 6.66
C THR A 273 -51.50 -12.20 6.86
N LEU A 274 -50.25 -11.92 6.55
CA LEU A 274 -49.66 -10.58 6.64
C LEU A 274 -49.50 -9.95 5.26
N TYR A 275 -49.72 -8.68 5.16
CA TYR A 275 -49.55 -7.84 3.98
C TYR A 275 -48.61 -6.68 4.27
N PRO A 276 -47.85 -6.16 3.27
CA PRO A 276 -47.02 -4.99 3.49
C PRO A 276 -47.84 -3.79 3.99
N GLY A 277 -47.40 -3.19 5.10
CA GLY A 277 -48.12 -2.11 5.78
C GLY A 277 -49.31 -2.56 6.64
N GLY A 278 -49.63 -3.85 6.71
CA GLY A 278 -50.61 -4.44 7.62
C GLY A 278 -52.08 -4.16 7.28
N ASP A 279 -52.42 -3.61 6.13
CA ASP A 279 -53.76 -3.21 5.72
C ASP A 279 -54.20 -4.03 4.48
N TYR A 280 -55.18 -4.91 4.66
CA TYR A 280 -55.69 -5.79 3.63
C TYR A 280 -56.42 -5.03 2.51
N GLU A 281 -57.23 -4.02 2.84
CA GLU A 281 -57.97 -3.26 1.83
C GLU A 281 -57.03 -2.49 0.92
N LYS A 282 -56.02 -1.86 1.48
CA LYS A 282 -54.98 -1.20 0.69
C LYS A 282 -54.16 -2.18 -0.15
N TYR A 283 -53.89 -3.38 0.39
CA TYR A 283 -53.26 -4.44 -0.41
C TYR A 283 -54.10 -4.78 -1.65
N LEU A 284 -55.44 -4.98 -1.48
CA LEU A 284 -56.34 -5.27 -2.60
C LEU A 284 -56.37 -4.15 -3.65
N GLU A 285 -56.37 -2.88 -3.20
CA GLU A 285 -56.32 -1.75 -4.13
C GLU A 285 -54.99 -1.74 -4.93
N ARG A 286 -53.86 -1.99 -4.30
CA ARG A 286 -52.59 -2.09 -4.99
C ARG A 286 -52.54 -3.24 -6.02
N GLN A 287 -53.17 -4.38 -5.69
CA GLN A 287 -53.29 -5.52 -6.61
C GLN A 287 -54.17 -5.19 -7.84
N LYS A 288 -55.12 -4.29 -7.72
CA LYS A 288 -55.95 -3.76 -8.83
C LYS A 288 -55.22 -2.71 -9.69
N GLY A 289 -53.98 -2.35 -9.30
CA GLY A 289 -53.22 -1.33 -10.01
C GLY A 289 -53.34 0.08 -9.42
N ASN A 290 -54.12 0.26 -8.33
CA ASN A 290 -54.31 1.51 -7.64
C ASN A 290 -53.23 1.75 -6.56
N TYR A 291 -51.98 1.98 -6.99
CA TYR A 291 -50.86 2.24 -6.11
C TYR A 291 -50.16 3.56 -6.43
N LYS A 292 -49.46 4.12 -5.45
CA LYS A 292 -48.63 5.30 -5.62
C LYS A 292 -47.18 4.89 -5.93
N ARG A 293 -46.39 5.86 -6.43
CA ARG A 293 -44.94 5.64 -6.61
C ARG A 293 -44.26 5.24 -5.29
N ALA A 294 -44.64 5.84 -4.17
CA ALA A 294 -44.25 5.44 -2.83
C ALA A 294 -45.41 4.70 -2.20
N ASP A 295 -45.26 3.42 -1.90
CA ASP A 295 -46.26 2.60 -1.24
C ASP A 295 -45.60 1.41 -0.51
N TRP A 296 -46.36 0.72 0.32
CA TRP A 296 -45.89 -0.37 1.14
C TRP A 296 -45.53 -1.62 0.32
N ALA A 297 -44.35 -2.19 0.58
CA ALA A 297 -43.84 -3.41 -0.05
C ALA A 297 -42.97 -4.19 0.93
N TRP A 298 -42.68 -5.46 0.61
CA TRP A 298 -41.62 -6.20 1.28
C TRP A 298 -40.26 -5.79 0.76
N ARG A 299 -39.23 -5.86 1.61
CA ARG A 299 -37.82 -5.61 1.21
C ARG A 299 -37.22 -6.76 0.41
N TRP A 300 -37.81 -7.95 0.52
CA TRP A 300 -37.34 -9.17 -0.11
C TRP A 300 -38.37 -9.69 -1.10
N SER A 301 -37.88 -10.28 -2.21
CA SER A 301 -38.74 -11.06 -3.10
C SER A 301 -39.27 -12.32 -2.38
N LYS A 302 -40.34 -12.88 -2.89
CA LYS A 302 -40.94 -14.10 -2.32
C LYS A 302 -39.93 -15.23 -2.23
N ASP A 303 -39.15 -15.47 -3.30
CA ASP A 303 -38.14 -16.54 -3.32
C ASP A 303 -37.03 -16.30 -2.28
N LEU A 304 -36.59 -15.04 -2.11
CA LEU A 304 -35.60 -14.69 -1.10
C LEU A 304 -36.16 -14.85 0.31
N TYR A 305 -37.42 -14.50 0.52
CA TYR A 305 -38.10 -14.69 1.80
C TYR A 305 -38.20 -16.20 2.16
N GLU A 306 -38.65 -17.04 1.23
CA GLU A 306 -38.75 -18.48 1.41
C GLU A 306 -37.39 -19.11 1.71
N PHE A 307 -36.37 -18.72 0.95
CA PHE A 307 -34.98 -19.15 1.20
C PHE A 307 -34.48 -18.71 2.58
N GLY A 308 -34.72 -17.44 2.93
CA GLY A 308 -34.29 -16.88 4.21
C GLY A 308 -35.02 -17.52 5.40
N LEU A 309 -36.32 -17.80 5.25
CA LEU A 309 -37.11 -18.50 6.28
C LEU A 309 -36.57 -19.92 6.51
N LYS A 310 -36.36 -20.70 5.45
CA LYS A 310 -35.82 -22.05 5.50
C LYS A 310 -34.43 -22.13 6.14
N ASN A 311 -33.62 -21.09 5.95
CA ASN A 311 -32.22 -21.06 6.39
C ASN A 311 -31.97 -20.20 7.65
N GLY A 312 -33.02 -19.84 8.39
CA GLY A 312 -32.91 -19.18 9.69
C GLY A 312 -32.56 -17.69 9.64
N PHE A 313 -32.70 -17.00 8.49
CA PHE A 313 -32.46 -15.56 8.35
C PHE A 313 -33.71 -14.69 8.70
N ILE A 314 -34.79 -15.29 9.09
CA ILE A 314 -36.05 -14.62 9.46
C ILE A 314 -36.36 -14.83 10.93
N VAL A 315 -36.80 -13.76 11.58
CA VAL A 315 -37.35 -13.79 12.95
C VAL A 315 -38.74 -13.15 12.95
N VAL A 316 -39.68 -13.85 13.54
CA VAL A 316 -41.02 -13.33 13.78
C VAL A 316 -41.15 -12.92 15.25
N LYS A 317 -41.53 -11.68 15.50
CA LYS A 317 -41.81 -11.14 16.85
C LYS A 317 -43.24 -10.64 16.93
N GLN A 318 -43.81 -10.72 18.10
CA GLN A 318 -45.15 -10.12 18.35
C GLN A 318 -45.03 -8.61 18.41
N GLY A 319 -45.78 -7.91 17.58
CA GLY A 319 -45.85 -6.45 17.56
C GLY A 319 -46.70 -5.91 18.72
N LYS A 320 -46.64 -4.59 18.96
CA LYS A 320 -47.39 -3.90 20.02
C LYS A 320 -48.91 -4.02 19.90
N ASN A 321 -49.39 -4.25 18.69
CA ASN A 321 -50.80 -4.47 18.34
C ASN A 321 -51.23 -5.95 18.36
N GLY A 322 -50.40 -6.85 18.88
CA GLY A 322 -50.66 -8.30 18.91
C GLY A 322 -50.47 -9.03 17.59
N LEU A 323 -50.22 -8.34 16.47
CA LEU A 323 -49.94 -8.95 15.18
C LEU A 323 -48.46 -9.34 15.03
N PRO A 324 -48.17 -10.44 14.36
CA PRO A 324 -46.78 -10.82 14.05
C PRO A 324 -46.07 -9.76 13.22
N ARG A 325 -44.81 -9.52 13.52
CA ARG A 325 -43.91 -8.69 12.72
C ARG A 325 -42.69 -9.51 12.28
N ILE A 326 -42.34 -9.37 11.02
CA ILE A 326 -41.23 -10.11 10.40
C ILE A 326 -39.99 -9.24 10.40
N TYR A 327 -38.89 -9.79 10.88
CA TYR A 327 -37.57 -9.15 10.87
C TYR A 327 -36.58 -10.05 10.14
N THR A 328 -35.60 -9.43 9.45
CA THR A 328 -34.48 -10.16 8.87
C THR A 328 -33.28 -10.12 9.79
N LYS A 329 -32.56 -11.23 9.88
CA LYS A 329 -31.27 -11.30 10.56
C LYS A 329 -30.15 -10.90 9.61
N THR A 330 -29.21 -10.12 10.11
CA THR A 330 -27.91 -9.90 9.48
C THR A 330 -26.87 -10.55 10.36
N TYR A 331 -26.23 -11.62 9.89
CA TYR A 331 -25.13 -12.28 10.60
C TYR A 331 -23.81 -11.54 10.37
N LEU A 332 -22.88 -11.64 11.33
CA LEU A 332 -21.56 -11.05 11.27
C LEU A 332 -20.70 -11.71 10.19
N ASN A 333 -20.78 -13.03 10.07
CA ASN A 333 -19.93 -13.82 9.21
C ASN A 333 -20.68 -14.58 8.10
N ALA A 334 -21.92 -14.17 7.80
CA ALA A 334 -22.67 -14.82 6.72
C ALA A 334 -23.64 -13.88 6.02
N LYS A 335 -23.86 -14.11 4.73
CA LYS A 335 -24.86 -13.39 3.92
C LYS A 335 -25.55 -14.33 2.93
N ILE A 336 -26.76 -13.96 2.50
CA ILE A 336 -27.43 -14.59 1.35
C ILE A 336 -26.95 -13.88 0.08
N GLN A 337 -26.53 -14.64 -0.91
CA GLN A 337 -26.11 -14.15 -2.21
C GLN A 337 -26.83 -14.91 -3.33
N LYS A 338 -27.11 -14.24 -4.47
CA LYS A 338 -27.58 -14.93 -5.67
C LYS A 338 -26.47 -15.82 -6.23
N ASP A 339 -26.84 -17.03 -6.66
CA ASP A 339 -25.95 -17.89 -7.41
C ASP A 339 -25.98 -17.57 -8.92
N GLU A 340 -25.09 -18.19 -9.69
CA GLU A 340 -24.99 -18.00 -11.14
C GLU A 340 -26.23 -18.49 -11.92
N LYS A 341 -27.05 -19.32 -11.32
CA LYS A 341 -28.29 -19.90 -11.89
C LYS A 341 -29.54 -19.12 -11.49
N GLY A 342 -29.38 -17.99 -10.77
CA GLY A 342 -30.46 -17.13 -10.31
C GLY A 342 -31.14 -17.58 -9.01
N GLY A 343 -30.66 -18.66 -8.37
CA GLY A 343 -31.05 -19.09 -7.04
C GLY A 343 -30.34 -18.31 -5.92
N TYR A 344 -30.43 -18.83 -4.69
CA TYR A 344 -29.75 -18.24 -3.54
C TYR A 344 -28.83 -19.25 -2.85
N LYS A 345 -27.70 -18.77 -2.34
CA LYS A 345 -26.76 -19.54 -1.52
C LYS A 345 -26.34 -18.73 -0.29
N ILE A 346 -25.94 -19.43 0.77
CA ILE A 346 -25.30 -18.81 1.93
C ILE A 346 -23.81 -18.75 1.65
N VAL A 347 -23.22 -17.58 1.84
CA VAL A 347 -21.78 -17.36 1.79
C VAL A 347 -21.34 -17.03 3.20
N VAL A 348 -20.42 -17.85 3.74
CA VAL A 348 -19.80 -17.62 5.04
C VAL A 348 -18.52 -16.82 4.78
N GLU A 349 -18.54 -15.57 5.17
CA GLU A 349 -17.42 -14.63 5.07
C GLU A 349 -17.58 -13.54 6.12
N GLU A 350 -16.47 -13.03 6.64
CA GLU A 350 -16.49 -11.88 7.53
C GLU A 350 -17.09 -10.66 6.84
N ARG A 351 -18.03 -10.00 7.50
CA ARG A 351 -18.58 -8.75 6.97
C ARG A 351 -17.60 -7.62 7.12
N THR A 352 -17.41 -6.94 6.02
CA THR A 352 -16.69 -5.67 5.97
C THR A 352 -17.68 -4.53 5.62
N LYS A 353 -17.37 -3.34 6.06
CA LYS A 353 -18.03 -2.10 5.63
C LYS A 353 -16.98 -1.24 4.90
N PRO A 354 -17.34 -0.52 3.84
CA PRO A 354 -16.44 0.46 3.26
C PRO A 354 -15.89 1.40 4.35
N MET A 355 -14.58 1.67 4.32
CA MET A 355 -14.01 2.68 5.18
C MET A 355 -14.60 4.04 4.81
N SER A 356 -15.04 4.80 5.81
CA SER A 356 -15.54 6.14 5.57
C SER A 356 -14.40 7.08 5.19
N SER A 357 -14.59 7.96 4.21
CA SER A 357 -13.59 8.99 3.87
C SER A 357 -13.31 9.96 5.02
N ILE A 358 -14.17 9.99 6.04
CA ILE A 358 -14.00 10.78 7.27
C ILE A 358 -13.68 9.90 8.50
N GLU A 359 -13.23 8.67 8.32
CA GLU A 359 -12.90 7.73 9.41
C GLU A 359 -11.90 8.33 10.40
N PHE A 360 -10.90 9.05 9.91
CA PHE A 360 -9.78 9.49 10.71
C PHE A 360 -10.00 10.79 11.51
N VAL A 361 -11.25 11.27 11.61
CA VAL A 361 -11.60 12.42 12.48
C VAL A 361 -11.78 12.04 13.95
N GLU A 362 -11.81 10.74 14.28
CA GLU A 362 -11.89 10.25 15.66
C GLU A 362 -10.58 10.53 16.43
N SER A 363 -10.70 10.72 17.74
CA SER A 363 -9.56 11.09 18.60
C SER A 363 -8.45 10.03 18.69
N LYS A 364 -8.79 8.75 18.47
CA LYS A 364 -7.81 7.64 18.49
C LYS A 364 -6.71 7.82 17.42
N TYR A 365 -7.01 8.55 16.36
CA TYR A 365 -6.07 8.83 15.26
C TYR A 365 -5.27 10.12 15.44
N SER A 366 -5.34 10.76 16.62
CA SER A 366 -4.64 12.03 16.89
C SER A 366 -3.16 11.83 17.25
N ASN A 367 -2.36 12.87 17.03
CA ASN A 367 -0.93 12.88 17.40
C ASN A 367 -0.71 12.78 18.92
N ASP A 368 -1.68 13.22 19.75
CA ASP A 368 -1.59 13.08 21.21
C ASP A 368 -1.59 11.60 21.64
N ASN A 369 -2.34 10.75 20.95
CA ASN A 369 -2.33 9.31 21.20
C ASN A 369 -1.05 8.65 20.66
N ALA A 370 -0.55 9.08 19.50
CA ALA A 370 0.72 8.61 18.97
C ALA A 370 1.90 8.84 19.92
N LYS A 371 1.97 10.02 20.56
CA LYS A 371 2.97 10.31 21.60
C LYS A 371 2.84 9.40 22.83
N LYS A 372 1.61 9.14 23.28
CA LYS A 372 1.37 8.20 24.40
C LYS A 372 1.83 6.78 24.09
N ASP A 373 1.63 6.32 22.86
CA ASP A 373 2.06 4.99 22.44
C ASP A 373 3.60 4.90 22.38
N LEU A 374 4.26 5.93 21.88
CA LEU A 374 5.71 5.98 21.85
C LEU A 374 6.31 6.00 23.27
N VAL A 375 5.69 6.72 24.22
CA VAL A 375 6.12 6.77 25.62
C VAL A 375 5.97 5.41 26.33
N LYS A 376 5.04 4.56 25.92
CA LYS A 376 4.94 3.17 26.42
C LYS A 376 6.21 2.36 26.10
N ILE A 377 6.81 2.64 24.94
CA ILE A 377 8.01 1.93 24.45
C ILE A 377 9.30 2.53 25.03
N PHE A 378 9.41 3.87 25.08
CA PHE A 378 10.67 4.57 25.37
C PHE A 378 10.76 5.18 26.76
N GLU A 379 9.67 5.21 27.55
CA GLU A 379 9.53 5.92 28.83
C GLU A 379 9.60 7.46 28.71
N ASN A 380 10.35 7.98 27.75
CA ASN A 380 10.43 9.40 27.37
C ASN A 380 10.18 9.58 25.88
N SER A 381 9.60 10.72 25.48
CA SER A 381 9.43 11.03 24.07
C SER A 381 10.76 11.39 23.44
N LYS A 382 11.26 10.52 22.56
CA LYS A 382 12.48 10.76 21.75
C LYS A 382 12.17 11.32 20.35
N PHE A 383 10.89 11.50 20.01
CA PHE A 383 10.45 11.95 18.69
C PHE A 383 9.19 12.80 18.80
N ASP A 384 9.16 13.94 18.11
CA ASP A 384 8.12 14.96 18.34
C ASP A 384 6.80 14.69 17.65
N TYR A 385 6.81 14.07 16.46
CA TYR A 385 5.62 13.95 15.61
C TYR A 385 5.39 12.52 15.10
N PRO A 386 5.29 11.49 15.99
CA PRO A 386 4.98 10.14 15.54
C PRO A 386 3.56 10.08 14.96
N LYS A 387 3.37 9.24 13.93
CA LYS A 387 2.01 8.93 13.46
C LYS A 387 1.34 7.93 14.41
N PRO A 388 0.01 7.98 14.56
CA PRO A 388 -0.73 7.04 15.40
C PRO A 388 -0.68 5.63 14.82
N ILE A 389 -0.43 4.64 15.67
CA ILE A 389 -0.40 3.23 15.28
C ILE A 389 -1.75 2.79 14.72
N GLU A 390 -2.85 3.24 15.34
CA GLU A 390 -4.21 2.93 14.92
C GLU A 390 -4.52 3.41 13.49
N LEU A 391 -3.90 4.50 13.03
CA LEU A 391 -4.02 4.94 11.63
C LEU A 391 -3.44 3.88 10.69
N LEU A 392 -2.18 3.47 10.95
CA LEU A 392 -1.48 2.50 10.10
C LEU A 392 -2.15 1.13 10.15
N LYS A 393 -2.58 0.68 11.34
CA LYS A 393 -3.34 -0.57 11.50
C LYS A 393 -4.65 -0.54 10.70
N SER A 394 -5.38 0.58 10.75
CA SER A 394 -6.62 0.72 10.00
C SER A 394 -6.38 0.71 8.48
N LEU A 395 -5.35 1.41 8.00
CA LEU A 395 -5.01 1.46 6.57
C LEU A 395 -4.50 0.11 6.04
N ILE A 396 -3.60 -0.55 6.77
CA ILE A 396 -3.07 -1.86 6.38
C ILE A 396 -4.15 -2.94 6.52
N GLY A 397 -4.99 -2.84 7.56
CA GLY A 397 -6.03 -3.83 7.85
C GLY A 397 -7.13 -3.94 6.79
N ILE A 398 -7.37 -2.89 6.00
CA ILE A 398 -8.33 -2.94 4.89
C ILE A 398 -7.76 -3.57 3.62
N TYR A 399 -6.45 -3.84 3.55
CA TYR A 399 -5.82 -4.49 2.41
C TYR A 399 -5.86 -6.02 2.58
N ASN A 400 -6.58 -6.71 1.72
CA ASN A 400 -6.91 -8.14 1.85
C ASN A 400 -5.75 -9.07 1.43
N ASN A 401 -4.56 -8.80 1.92
CA ASN A 401 -3.42 -9.70 1.77
C ASN A 401 -2.63 -9.79 3.08
N LYS A 402 -2.84 -10.87 3.83
CA LYS A 402 -2.12 -11.11 5.09
C LYS A 402 -0.64 -11.48 4.91
N ASN A 403 -0.17 -11.61 3.67
CA ASN A 403 1.24 -11.86 3.32
C ASN A 403 1.84 -10.68 2.52
N ALA A 404 1.21 -9.49 2.57
CA ALA A 404 1.61 -8.32 1.83
C ALA A 404 3.03 -7.85 2.18
N VAL A 405 3.76 -7.34 1.19
CA VAL A 405 5.00 -6.59 1.39
C VAL A 405 4.66 -5.10 1.47
N ILE A 406 4.98 -4.50 2.60
CA ILE A 406 4.63 -3.13 2.96
C ILE A 406 5.89 -2.28 2.97
N LEU A 407 5.92 -1.22 2.17
CA LEU A 407 7.02 -0.28 2.07
C LEU A 407 6.66 1.06 2.71
N ASP A 408 7.58 1.58 3.54
CA ASP A 408 7.55 2.95 4.04
C ASP A 408 8.94 3.57 3.87
N PHE A 409 9.08 4.45 2.88
CA PHE A 409 10.37 5.09 2.59
C PHE A 409 10.51 6.50 3.21
N PHE A 410 9.61 6.84 4.14
CA PHE A 410 9.70 7.95 5.08
C PHE A 410 9.38 7.46 6.50
N ALA A 411 10.02 6.34 6.90
CA ALA A 411 9.62 5.59 8.08
C ALA A 411 9.74 6.36 9.41
N GLY A 412 10.56 7.39 9.48
CA GLY A 412 10.70 8.25 10.65
C GLY A 412 10.89 7.44 11.94
N SER A 413 9.90 7.46 12.83
CA SER A 413 9.97 6.70 14.09
C SER A 413 9.61 5.21 13.98
N GLY A 414 9.34 4.67 12.79
CA GLY A 414 9.06 3.24 12.57
C GLY A 414 7.64 2.79 12.95
N THR A 415 6.66 3.69 12.91
CA THR A 415 5.26 3.37 13.26
C THR A 415 4.66 2.31 12.34
N THR A 416 4.98 2.35 11.04
CA THR A 416 4.52 1.36 10.06
C THR A 416 4.99 -0.05 10.41
N GLY A 417 6.26 -0.21 10.80
CA GLY A 417 6.79 -1.50 11.26
C GLY A 417 6.05 -2.05 12.47
N GLN A 418 5.78 -1.20 13.48
CA GLN A 418 4.99 -1.60 14.65
C GLN A 418 3.57 -2.02 14.26
N ALA A 419 2.89 -1.27 13.40
CA ALA A 419 1.54 -1.60 12.95
C ALA A 419 1.49 -2.97 12.25
N VAL A 420 2.48 -3.28 11.41
CA VAL A 420 2.60 -4.60 10.75
C VAL A 420 2.81 -5.72 11.78
N ILE A 421 3.71 -5.52 12.75
CA ILE A 421 3.99 -6.51 13.81
C ILE A 421 2.73 -6.79 14.63
N GLU A 422 2.00 -5.75 15.04
CA GLU A 422 0.77 -5.90 15.83
C GLU A 422 -0.33 -6.59 15.03
N LEU A 423 -0.56 -6.20 13.77
CA LEU A 423 -1.55 -6.85 12.91
C LEU A 423 -1.24 -8.33 12.68
N ASN A 424 0.03 -8.69 12.43
CA ASN A 424 0.43 -10.09 12.28
C ASN A 424 0.16 -10.90 13.56
N LYS A 425 0.36 -10.30 14.75
CA LYS A 425 0.02 -10.93 16.04
C LYS A 425 -1.49 -11.10 16.20
N GLU A 426 -2.29 -10.12 15.77
CA GLU A 426 -3.74 -10.10 15.95
C GLU A 426 -4.46 -11.09 15.02
N ASP A 427 -4.05 -11.16 13.75
CA ASP A 427 -4.78 -11.90 12.72
C ASP A 427 -4.03 -13.11 12.15
N GLY A 428 -2.85 -13.45 12.71
CA GLY A 428 -2.00 -14.55 12.27
C GLY A 428 -1.37 -14.33 10.89
N GLY A 429 -1.32 -13.10 10.40
CA GLY A 429 -0.72 -12.74 9.11
C GLY A 429 0.80 -12.88 9.11
N LYS A 430 1.37 -12.88 7.90
CA LYS A 430 2.82 -12.93 7.64
C LYS A 430 3.26 -11.76 6.76
N ARG A 431 2.68 -10.57 6.99
CA ARG A 431 3.08 -9.35 6.30
C ARG A 431 4.53 -9.05 6.61
N GLN A 432 5.25 -8.55 5.62
CA GLN A 432 6.62 -8.07 5.73
C GLN A 432 6.65 -6.55 5.61
N PHE A 433 7.57 -5.91 6.30
CA PHE A 433 7.81 -4.48 6.12
C PHE A 433 9.25 -4.22 5.63
N ILE A 434 9.38 -3.19 4.81
CA ILE A 434 10.63 -2.57 4.41
C ILE A 434 10.52 -1.10 4.81
N LEU A 435 11.37 -0.66 5.73
CA LEU A 435 11.41 0.70 6.23
C LEU A 435 12.68 1.39 5.75
N CYS A 436 12.56 2.57 5.14
CA CYS A 436 13.71 3.39 4.79
C CYS A 436 13.66 4.70 5.59
N THR A 437 14.77 5.08 6.20
CA THR A 437 14.94 6.37 6.87
C THR A 437 16.41 6.75 6.91
N ASN A 438 16.70 8.06 6.79
CA ASN A 438 18.04 8.55 7.05
C ASN A 438 18.38 8.45 8.55
N ASN A 439 19.61 8.79 8.92
CA ASN A 439 20.03 8.78 10.33
C ASN A 439 20.33 10.20 10.84
N GLU A 440 19.66 11.22 10.29
CA GLU A 440 19.74 12.57 10.83
C GLU A 440 19.28 12.60 12.28
N ASN A 441 20.02 13.28 13.12
CA ASN A 441 19.80 13.32 14.56
C ASN A 441 19.69 11.90 15.21
N ASN A 442 20.36 10.91 14.64
CA ASN A 442 20.34 9.50 15.04
C ASN A 442 18.95 8.84 15.03
N ILE A 443 18.03 9.31 14.20
CA ILE A 443 16.64 8.83 14.19
C ILE A 443 16.55 7.34 13.85
N CYS A 444 17.32 6.87 12.86
CA CYS A 444 17.30 5.46 12.46
C CYS A 444 17.78 4.56 13.61
N GLU A 445 18.92 4.88 14.22
CA GLU A 445 19.54 4.04 15.25
C GLU A 445 18.87 4.15 16.61
N GLU A 446 18.58 5.38 17.07
CA GLU A 446 18.10 5.61 18.43
C GLU A 446 16.57 5.59 18.58
N VAL A 447 15.84 5.78 17.50
CA VAL A 447 14.37 5.77 17.54
C VAL A 447 13.81 4.56 16.80
N THR A 448 14.01 4.47 15.48
CA THR A 448 13.38 3.45 14.64
C THR A 448 13.85 2.05 15.02
N TYR A 449 15.14 1.81 15.03
CA TYR A 449 15.71 0.51 15.39
C TYR A 449 15.44 0.13 16.86
N GLN A 450 15.57 1.09 17.79
CA GLN A 450 15.27 0.84 19.21
C GLN A 450 13.79 0.51 19.44
N ARG A 451 12.88 1.13 18.69
CA ARG A 451 11.46 0.76 18.72
C ARG A 451 11.27 -0.70 18.31
N LEU A 452 11.87 -1.08 17.19
CA LEU A 452 11.79 -2.46 16.69
C LEU A 452 12.40 -3.47 17.67
N ILE A 453 13.60 -3.21 18.24
CA ILE A 453 14.19 -4.07 19.28
C ILE A 453 13.24 -4.25 20.46
N LYS A 454 12.70 -3.15 20.98
CA LYS A 454 11.83 -3.19 22.15
C LYS A 454 10.51 -3.91 21.91
N LEU A 455 10.02 -3.90 20.69
CA LEU A 455 8.85 -4.73 20.29
C LEU A 455 9.21 -6.21 20.23
N ASN A 456 10.40 -6.57 19.75
CA ASN A 456 10.82 -7.97 19.67
C ASN A 456 11.12 -8.59 21.03
N TYR A 457 11.83 -7.87 21.89
CA TYR A 457 12.25 -8.39 23.19
C TYR A 457 11.29 -8.04 24.33
N GLY A 458 10.39 -7.10 24.11
CA GLY A 458 9.45 -6.59 25.10
C GLY A 458 10.05 -5.52 26.02
N THR A 459 9.20 -4.86 26.78
CA THR A 459 9.53 -3.91 27.84
C THR A 459 8.64 -4.17 29.05
N LEU A 460 8.77 -3.41 30.13
CA LEU A 460 7.85 -3.51 31.27
C LEU A 460 6.37 -3.24 30.90
N LYS A 461 6.12 -2.56 29.78
CA LYS A 461 4.79 -2.13 29.35
C LYS A 461 4.33 -2.74 28.02
N VAL A 462 5.23 -3.42 27.30
CA VAL A 462 4.99 -3.99 25.98
C VAL A 462 5.41 -5.45 25.99
N GLU A 463 4.48 -6.34 25.67
CA GLU A 463 4.76 -7.77 25.54
C GLU A 463 5.62 -8.04 24.30
N PRO A 464 6.58 -8.98 24.38
CA PRO A 464 7.43 -9.34 23.27
C PRO A 464 6.64 -9.94 22.11
N THR A 465 7.01 -9.56 20.89
CA THR A 465 6.48 -10.15 19.66
C THR A 465 7.65 -10.55 18.78
N LYS A 466 7.81 -11.86 18.51
CA LYS A 466 8.97 -12.40 17.80
C LYS A 466 8.84 -12.24 16.30
N TYR A 467 9.88 -11.73 15.65
CA TYR A 467 10.02 -11.59 14.19
C TYR A 467 11.51 -11.45 13.82
N ASN A 468 11.80 -11.60 12.54
CA ASN A 468 13.15 -11.43 12.01
C ASN A 468 13.32 -10.03 11.41
N LEU A 469 14.50 -9.43 11.59
CA LEU A 469 14.86 -8.12 11.05
C LEU A 469 16.30 -8.13 10.55
N LYS A 470 16.52 -7.62 9.35
CA LYS A 470 17.84 -7.23 8.87
C LYS A 470 17.97 -5.73 8.85
N TYR A 471 19.14 -5.26 9.22
CA TYR A 471 19.50 -3.85 9.21
C TYR A 471 20.58 -3.62 8.15
N TYR A 472 20.25 -2.81 7.16
CA TYR A 472 21.19 -2.44 6.10
C TYR A 472 21.48 -0.95 6.13
N ARG A 473 22.73 -0.60 5.78
CA ARG A 473 23.17 0.79 5.58
C ARG A 473 23.53 0.98 4.13
N THR A 474 23.15 2.13 3.55
CA THR A 474 23.55 2.50 2.19
C THR A 474 25.06 2.70 2.14
N SER A 475 25.71 2.06 1.19
CA SER A 475 27.12 2.16 0.85
C SER A 475 27.25 2.45 -0.64
N TYR A 476 28.46 2.70 -1.14
CA TYR A 476 28.65 3.14 -2.52
C TYR A 476 29.85 2.49 -3.18
N VAL A 477 29.73 2.20 -4.48
CA VAL A 477 30.81 1.82 -5.38
C VAL A 477 31.03 2.98 -6.36
N PRO A 478 32.26 3.52 -6.50
CA PRO A 478 32.55 4.58 -7.47
C PRO A 478 32.34 4.10 -8.91
N ARG A 479 31.68 4.89 -9.77
CA ARG A 479 31.53 4.64 -11.21
C ARG A 479 32.81 4.91 -12.02
N LEU A 480 33.69 5.76 -11.54
CA LEU A 480 34.87 6.26 -12.25
C LEU A 480 36.13 5.39 -12.08
N ASN A 481 35.99 4.14 -11.75
CA ASN A 481 37.13 3.21 -11.86
C ASN A 481 37.23 2.75 -13.31
N THR A 482 38.41 2.99 -13.92
CA THR A 482 38.71 2.83 -15.35
C THR A 482 38.71 1.41 -15.87
N ASP A 483 38.43 0.41 -15.03
CA ASP A 483 38.43 -1.01 -15.38
C ASP A 483 37.09 -1.66 -14.96
N GLU A 484 36.42 -2.25 -15.95
CA GLU A 484 35.14 -2.97 -15.79
C GLU A 484 35.23 -4.08 -14.73
N GLU A 485 36.32 -4.83 -14.70
CA GLU A 485 36.59 -5.91 -13.73
C GLU A 485 36.53 -5.38 -12.27
N ASN A 486 37.08 -4.20 -12.01
CA ASN A 486 37.08 -3.59 -10.69
C ASN A 486 35.65 -3.18 -10.20
N ILE A 487 34.77 -2.76 -11.11
CA ILE A 487 33.39 -2.41 -10.75
C ILE A 487 32.60 -3.66 -10.43
N GLN A 488 32.71 -4.70 -11.24
CA GLN A 488 32.02 -5.97 -11.01
C GLN A 488 32.46 -6.61 -9.69
N GLU A 489 33.74 -6.69 -9.40
CA GLU A 489 34.25 -7.19 -8.13
C GLU A 489 33.73 -6.40 -6.93
N ASN A 490 33.74 -5.06 -7.00
CA ASN A 490 33.26 -4.20 -5.93
C ASN A 490 31.74 -4.33 -5.70
N LEU A 491 30.96 -4.54 -6.78
CA LEU A 491 29.52 -4.79 -6.67
C LEU A 491 29.23 -6.17 -6.06
N LEU A 492 30.07 -7.19 -6.34
CA LEU A 492 29.91 -8.52 -5.78
C LEU A 492 30.12 -8.58 -4.25
N VAL A 493 30.91 -7.68 -3.67
CA VAL A 493 31.16 -7.65 -2.21
C VAL A 493 29.87 -7.65 -1.40
N ASN A 494 28.89 -6.84 -1.81
CA ASN A 494 27.62 -6.67 -1.10
C ASN A 494 26.43 -7.30 -1.81
N ILE A 495 26.65 -8.07 -2.87
CA ILE A 495 25.58 -8.62 -3.72
C ILE A 495 24.63 -9.54 -2.94
N LYS A 496 25.14 -10.27 -1.96
CA LYS A 496 24.34 -11.16 -1.09
C LYS A 496 23.24 -10.38 -0.36
N ASN A 497 23.46 -9.13 -0.02
CA ASN A 497 22.49 -8.28 0.67
C ASN A 497 21.28 -7.97 -0.21
N LEU A 498 21.49 -7.73 -1.52
CA LEU A 498 20.42 -7.55 -2.49
C LEU A 498 19.63 -8.84 -2.72
N ILE A 499 20.32 -9.97 -2.78
CA ILE A 499 19.68 -11.29 -2.92
C ILE A 499 18.82 -11.59 -1.69
N GLN A 500 19.32 -11.31 -0.48
CA GLN A 500 18.56 -11.47 0.76
C GLN A 500 17.34 -10.55 0.82
N LEU A 501 17.50 -9.29 0.41
CA LEU A 501 16.43 -8.31 0.35
C LEU A 501 15.33 -8.76 -0.63
N GLU A 502 15.68 -9.15 -1.86
CA GLU A 502 14.74 -9.63 -2.88
C GLU A 502 13.91 -10.83 -2.40
N ASN A 503 14.55 -11.77 -1.73
CA ASN A 503 13.92 -13.03 -1.37
C ASN A 503 13.31 -13.05 0.05
N GLY A 504 13.68 -12.08 0.89
CA GLY A 504 13.24 -11.99 2.28
C GLY A 504 13.77 -13.09 3.19
N ILE A 505 14.85 -13.79 2.79
CA ILE A 505 15.45 -14.89 3.56
C ILE A 505 16.97 -14.80 3.52
N SER A 506 17.65 -15.43 4.50
CA SER A 506 19.11 -15.52 4.46
C SER A 506 19.57 -16.31 3.23
N VAL A 507 20.65 -15.86 2.62
CA VAL A 507 21.39 -16.61 1.58
C VAL A 507 22.11 -17.77 2.25
N ASP A 508 22.43 -18.79 1.49
CA ASP A 508 23.07 -20.04 1.95
C ASP A 508 22.09 -20.96 2.71
N ASN A 509 20.80 -20.89 2.36
CA ASN A 509 19.84 -21.94 2.70
C ASN A 509 19.67 -22.93 1.53
N GLU A 510 19.00 -24.03 1.78
CA GLU A 510 18.81 -25.08 0.75
C GLU A 510 18.02 -24.60 -0.49
N LYS A 511 17.28 -23.48 -0.40
CA LYS A 511 16.42 -22.96 -1.48
C LYS A 511 17.12 -21.93 -2.37
N ILE A 512 18.11 -21.21 -1.83
CA ILE A 512 18.82 -20.14 -2.54
C ILE A 512 20.31 -20.35 -2.35
N ARG A 513 21.03 -20.49 -3.45
CA ARG A 513 22.49 -20.62 -3.45
C ARG A 513 23.13 -19.47 -4.18
N VAL A 514 24.26 -18.99 -3.66
CA VAL A 514 25.14 -18.03 -4.32
C VAL A 514 26.50 -18.68 -4.47
N ILE A 515 26.89 -18.93 -5.69
CA ILE A 515 28.15 -19.61 -6.04
C ILE A 515 29.00 -18.66 -6.87
N LEU A 516 30.18 -18.34 -6.37
CA LEU A 516 31.14 -17.42 -7.01
C LEU A 516 32.38 -18.13 -7.55
N ASP A 517 32.48 -19.44 -7.39
CA ASP A 517 33.64 -20.27 -7.72
C ASP A 517 33.25 -21.45 -8.62
N GLU A 518 34.10 -21.75 -9.65
CA GLU A 518 33.87 -22.84 -10.61
C GLU A 518 33.90 -24.23 -9.95
N GLU A 519 34.76 -24.46 -8.97
CA GLU A 519 34.85 -25.77 -8.30
C GLU A 519 33.60 -26.04 -7.47
N GLU A 520 33.02 -24.98 -6.85
CA GLU A 520 31.79 -25.09 -6.09
C GLU A 520 30.58 -25.41 -6.99
N ILE A 521 30.47 -24.78 -8.19
CA ILE A 521 29.37 -25.09 -9.12
C ILE A 521 29.47 -26.50 -9.67
N ASP A 522 30.68 -26.99 -9.95
CA ASP A 522 30.90 -28.35 -10.39
C ASP A 522 30.45 -29.36 -9.34
N THR A 523 30.82 -29.14 -8.09
CA THR A 523 30.42 -29.96 -6.95
C THR A 523 28.89 -29.92 -6.72
N PHE A 524 28.31 -28.73 -6.74
CA PHE A 524 26.85 -28.55 -6.56
C PHE A 524 26.07 -29.24 -7.67
N SER A 525 26.47 -29.08 -8.93
CA SER A 525 25.72 -29.59 -10.09
C SER A 525 25.61 -31.11 -10.16
N VAL A 526 26.53 -31.86 -9.51
CA VAL A 526 26.48 -33.32 -9.43
C VAL A 526 25.70 -33.84 -8.22
N ASN A 527 25.50 -33.00 -7.20
CA ASN A 527 24.70 -33.35 -6.02
C ASN A 527 23.20 -33.09 -6.26
N LEU A 528 22.54 -34.05 -6.92
CA LEU A 528 21.13 -33.93 -7.29
C LEU A 528 20.17 -33.74 -6.10
N GLU A 529 20.54 -34.15 -4.89
CA GLU A 529 19.71 -33.94 -3.70
C GLU A 529 19.69 -32.46 -3.29
N GLU A 530 20.83 -31.77 -3.36
CA GLU A 530 20.91 -30.32 -3.11
C GLU A 530 20.27 -29.53 -4.25
N VAL A 531 20.53 -29.90 -5.51
CA VAL A 531 19.93 -29.25 -6.68
C VAL A 531 18.41 -29.26 -6.61
N LYS A 532 17.79 -30.40 -6.24
CA LYS A 532 16.32 -30.49 -6.11
C LYS A 532 15.71 -29.62 -5.04
N LYS A 533 16.48 -29.24 -4.02
CA LYS A 533 16.02 -28.34 -2.95
C LYS A 533 16.20 -26.86 -3.34
N CYS A 534 17.08 -26.59 -4.29
CA CYS A 534 17.40 -25.23 -4.73
C CYS A 534 16.33 -24.74 -5.72
N ASN A 535 15.82 -23.54 -5.48
CA ASN A 535 14.87 -22.87 -6.38
C ASN A 535 15.57 -21.79 -7.23
N LYS A 536 16.54 -21.08 -6.63
CA LYS A 536 17.27 -19.98 -7.25
C LYS A 536 18.77 -20.16 -7.03
N LEU A 537 19.53 -20.07 -8.12
CA LEU A 537 20.97 -20.12 -8.13
C LEU A 537 21.52 -18.83 -8.72
N TYR A 538 22.32 -18.12 -7.95
CA TYR A 538 23.03 -16.92 -8.37
C TYR A 538 24.50 -17.28 -8.56
N ILE A 539 25.04 -17.04 -9.77
CA ILE A 539 26.42 -17.36 -10.12
C ILE A 539 27.18 -16.13 -10.59
N SER A 540 28.51 -16.10 -10.34
CA SER A 540 29.37 -15.06 -10.90
C SER A 540 29.36 -15.07 -12.42
N THR A 541 29.53 -13.90 -13.03
CA THR A 541 29.71 -13.73 -14.48
C THR A 541 30.88 -14.53 -15.02
N ASP A 542 31.90 -14.79 -14.19
CA ASP A 542 33.10 -15.56 -14.59
C ASP A 542 32.83 -17.06 -14.73
N ILE A 543 31.68 -17.55 -14.23
CA ILE A 543 31.32 -18.97 -14.26
C ILE A 543 30.62 -19.32 -15.58
N LEU A 544 31.25 -20.10 -16.41
CA LEU A 544 30.69 -20.62 -17.66
C LEU A 544 30.04 -22.00 -17.42
N LEU A 545 28.70 -22.05 -17.41
CA LEU A 545 27.98 -23.30 -17.25
C LEU A 545 28.12 -24.21 -18.46
N THR A 546 28.47 -25.47 -18.21
CA THR A 546 28.44 -26.51 -19.23
C THR A 546 27.01 -26.86 -19.66
N ALA A 547 26.83 -27.38 -20.87
CA ALA A 547 25.51 -27.83 -21.36
C ALA A 547 24.86 -28.88 -20.44
N LYS A 548 25.64 -29.69 -19.74
CA LYS A 548 25.16 -30.65 -18.76
C LYS A 548 24.61 -29.98 -17.52
N GLN A 549 25.29 -28.98 -16.98
CA GLN A 549 24.84 -28.20 -15.83
C GLN A 549 23.56 -27.43 -16.13
N VAL A 550 23.51 -26.72 -17.28
CA VAL A 550 22.30 -26.00 -17.73
C VAL A 550 21.10 -26.96 -17.81
N LYS A 551 21.31 -28.16 -18.38
CA LYS A 551 20.25 -29.18 -18.43
C LYS A 551 19.85 -29.65 -17.05
N THR A 552 20.83 -29.93 -16.16
CA THR A 552 20.54 -30.37 -14.79
C THR A 552 19.68 -29.35 -14.03
N PHE A 553 20.03 -28.07 -14.09
CA PHE A 553 19.29 -27.02 -13.41
C PHE A 553 17.87 -26.86 -13.99
N LYS A 554 17.76 -26.85 -15.32
CA LYS A 554 16.45 -26.77 -16.00
C LYS A 554 15.53 -27.94 -15.67
N ASP A 555 16.06 -29.17 -15.70
CA ASP A 555 15.29 -30.40 -15.41
C ASP A 555 14.80 -30.46 -13.95
N ASN A 556 15.46 -29.73 -13.03
CA ASN A 556 15.07 -29.61 -11.63
C ASN A 556 14.39 -28.27 -11.27
N ASN A 557 13.99 -27.45 -12.25
CA ASN A 557 13.31 -26.16 -12.07
C ASN A 557 14.12 -25.13 -11.26
N VAL A 558 15.45 -25.15 -11.35
CA VAL A 558 16.34 -24.16 -10.72
C VAL A 558 16.44 -22.94 -11.64
N ALA A 559 16.03 -21.77 -11.19
CA ALA A 559 16.24 -20.51 -11.90
C ALA A 559 17.68 -20.03 -11.68
N VAL A 560 18.41 -19.77 -12.76
CA VAL A 560 19.82 -19.32 -12.71
C VAL A 560 19.90 -17.84 -13.06
N TYR A 561 20.59 -17.07 -12.23
CA TYR A 561 20.84 -15.64 -12.39
C TYR A 561 22.33 -15.35 -12.39
N ILE A 562 22.79 -14.54 -13.33
CA ILE A 562 24.20 -14.12 -13.44
C ILE A 562 24.35 -12.79 -12.68
N ILE A 563 25.26 -12.74 -11.72
CA ILE A 563 25.51 -11.58 -10.88
C ILE A 563 26.94 -11.05 -11.12
N PRO A 564 27.18 -9.71 -11.05
CA PRO A 564 26.25 -8.65 -10.61
C PRO A 564 25.29 -8.14 -11.69
N GLU A 565 25.37 -8.60 -12.96
CA GLU A 565 24.60 -8.10 -14.10
C GLU A 565 23.10 -8.16 -13.89
N TYR A 566 22.59 -9.18 -13.20
CA TYR A 566 21.16 -9.30 -12.89
C TYR A 566 20.58 -8.06 -12.20
N TYR A 567 21.38 -7.39 -11.36
CA TYR A 567 20.96 -6.16 -10.67
C TYR A 567 21.50 -4.89 -11.31
N PHE A 568 22.67 -4.93 -11.96
CA PHE A 568 23.44 -3.75 -12.37
C PHE A 568 23.80 -3.74 -13.86
N GLU A 569 22.98 -4.37 -14.71
CA GLU A 569 23.25 -4.49 -16.15
C GLU A 569 23.51 -3.12 -16.83
N ASN A 570 22.70 -2.10 -16.48
CA ASN A 570 22.83 -0.77 -17.08
C ASN A 570 24.13 -0.08 -16.63
N GLU A 571 24.43 -0.15 -15.34
CA GLU A 571 25.60 0.48 -14.73
C GLU A 571 26.91 -0.15 -15.25
N ILE A 572 26.90 -1.42 -15.50
CA ILE A 572 28.07 -2.15 -16.08
C ILE A 572 28.24 -1.78 -17.55
N LYS A 573 27.17 -1.73 -18.34
CA LYS A 573 27.21 -1.36 -19.76
C LYS A 573 27.62 0.09 -20.00
N GLU A 574 27.33 1.01 -19.09
CA GLU A 574 27.75 2.42 -19.21
C GLU A 574 29.27 2.61 -19.11
N VAL A 575 30.00 1.64 -18.58
CA VAL A 575 31.46 1.67 -18.43
C VAL A 575 32.19 1.00 -19.63
N GLN A 576 31.48 0.20 -20.42
CA GLN A 576 31.93 -0.36 -21.69
C GLN A 576 31.93 0.70 -22.79
#